data_2e43235aada49b66d23f2d42b04bf9a6
#
_entry.id   2e43235aada49b66d23f2d42b04bf9a6
#
_cell.length_a   1.000
_cell.length_b   1.000
_cell.length_c   1.000
_cell.angle_alpha   90.00
_cell.angle_beta   90.00
_cell.angle_gamma   90.00
#
_symmetry.space_group_name_H-M   'P 1'
#
loop_
_entity.id
_entity.type
_entity.pdbx_description
1 polymer ?
#
loop_
_entity_poly.entity_id
_entity_poly.type
_entity_poly.pdbx_seq_one_letter_code
_entity_poly.pdbx_strand_id
1 'polypeptide(L)'
;LPPYPEIEWQALTDRCRALVEDSYAAHRRALTAVRQGGHPSQGGWSWENFCWLMARVGPLSTPQVAERIDTSHQVLRQRGADVFDTALQAVFPHLDVVIAYRPLFGICSGIVPDGIADLGVDDIDWAGDSTVLLSYVKRRTAGESLNLPRPAVWLLEQWLTHSAVLRSRVAPAHRDRLWLGLTQCGSPRLIRTIDRNAIARWVRRHGLIGIDGKPLRIQRARIRTTHHAMRDKDAWTGNARATIDPNHTPAVEGDHYLTATTPGQRHAVETIIEDAQHDLLRRAHPPTVITEDDAAVLAEGYPQLIAAMNIDDDTLRDLVGGARDVFTAACADQLAGLHGLAGKPCPARPWVCLLCPLAVFAPRHAANLLRLKAFFARQWRQMPAAHFMAVFGPYVARLDQILHRFDPAELAAASAQVTDTDDELPLRPEELTA
;
A
#
# COMPACT_ATOMS: atom_id res chain seq x y z
N LEU A 1 5.54 -19.03 -24.49
CA LEU A 1 5.71 -20.14 -23.53
C LEU A 1 4.33 -20.61 -23.08
N PRO A 2 4.09 -21.94 -22.93
CA PRO A 2 2.81 -22.43 -22.44
C PRO A 2 2.55 -21.96 -20.99
N PRO A 3 1.29 -21.80 -20.58
CA PRO A 3 0.96 -21.45 -19.22
C PRO A 3 1.43 -22.52 -18.23
N TYR A 4 1.52 -22.16 -16.95
CA TYR A 4 1.71 -23.15 -15.88
C TYR A 4 0.48 -24.06 -15.77
N PRO A 5 0.67 -25.35 -15.52
CA PRO A 5 -0.41 -26.18 -15.02
C PRO A 5 -1.00 -25.62 -13.74
N GLU A 6 -2.29 -25.82 -13.51
CA GLU A 6 -3.01 -25.25 -12.37
C GLU A 6 -2.35 -25.58 -11.02
N ILE A 7 -1.92 -26.84 -10.85
CA ILE A 7 -1.22 -27.30 -9.63
C ILE A 7 0.09 -26.52 -9.39
N GLU A 8 0.90 -26.32 -10.43
CA GLU A 8 2.15 -25.54 -10.31
C GLU A 8 1.87 -24.07 -10.02
N TRP A 9 0.83 -23.52 -10.67
CA TRP A 9 0.42 -22.14 -10.48
C TRP A 9 -0.06 -21.89 -9.06
N GLN A 10 -0.92 -22.77 -8.55
CA GLN A 10 -1.45 -22.68 -7.19
C GLN A 10 -0.32 -22.83 -6.16
N ALA A 11 0.55 -23.83 -6.31
CA ALA A 11 1.68 -24.05 -5.41
C ALA A 11 2.64 -22.85 -5.37
N LEU A 12 2.93 -22.23 -6.52
CA LEU A 12 3.74 -21.01 -6.60
C LEU A 12 3.04 -19.83 -5.91
N THR A 13 1.77 -19.64 -6.20
CA THR A 13 0.97 -18.54 -5.65
C THR A 13 0.88 -18.63 -4.13
N ASP A 14 0.52 -19.81 -3.60
CA ASP A 14 0.34 -20.02 -2.17
C ASP A 14 1.66 -19.87 -1.40
N ARG A 15 2.76 -20.38 -1.98
CA ARG A 15 4.08 -20.21 -1.36
C ARG A 15 4.52 -18.77 -1.32
N CYS A 16 4.34 -18.03 -2.41
CA CYS A 16 4.65 -16.59 -2.44
C CYS A 16 3.80 -15.82 -1.44
N ARG A 17 2.49 -16.10 -1.39
CA ARG A 17 1.55 -15.44 -0.46
C ARG A 17 1.93 -15.72 0.99
N ALA A 18 2.14 -16.95 1.37
CA ALA A 18 2.54 -17.32 2.72
C ALA A 18 3.82 -16.60 3.18
N LEU A 19 4.87 -16.58 2.34
CA LEU A 19 6.11 -15.89 2.66
C LEU A 19 5.94 -14.37 2.78
N VAL A 20 5.12 -13.77 1.94
CA VAL A 20 4.80 -12.34 1.99
C VAL A 20 4.05 -12.00 3.27
N GLU A 21 3.01 -12.76 3.61
CA GLU A 21 2.18 -12.56 4.81
C GLU A 21 3.00 -12.76 6.08
N ASP A 22 3.76 -13.85 6.19
CA ASP A 22 4.60 -14.15 7.36
C ASP A 22 5.66 -13.07 7.59
N SER A 23 6.34 -12.66 6.51
CA SER A 23 7.39 -11.64 6.59
C SER A 23 6.82 -10.26 6.93
N TYR A 24 5.68 -9.90 6.35
CA TYR A 24 5.02 -8.64 6.66
C TYR A 24 4.48 -8.62 8.10
N ALA A 25 3.90 -9.71 8.58
CA ALA A 25 3.50 -9.83 9.97
C ALA A 25 4.69 -9.71 10.94
N ALA A 26 5.84 -10.30 10.60
CA ALA A 26 7.07 -10.13 11.37
C ALA A 26 7.55 -8.66 11.36
N HIS A 27 7.48 -8.00 10.20
CA HIS A 27 7.83 -6.58 10.07
C HIS A 27 6.93 -5.70 10.96
N ARG A 28 5.62 -5.89 10.95
CA ARG A 28 4.70 -5.14 11.82
C ARG A 28 5.01 -5.34 13.30
N ARG A 29 5.32 -6.57 13.73
CA ARG A 29 5.79 -6.83 15.10
C ARG A 29 7.09 -6.10 15.41
N ALA A 30 8.03 -6.08 14.45
CA ALA A 30 9.30 -5.37 14.61
C ALA A 30 9.09 -3.86 14.75
N LEU A 31 8.18 -3.24 14.00
CA LEU A 31 7.84 -1.82 14.16
C LEU A 31 7.25 -1.51 15.54
N THR A 32 6.44 -2.40 16.10
CA THR A 32 5.96 -2.28 17.48
C THR A 32 7.10 -2.39 18.47
N ALA A 33 8.01 -3.35 18.28
CA ALA A 33 9.19 -3.53 19.13
C ALA A 33 10.15 -2.34 19.07
N VAL A 34 10.29 -1.68 17.92
CA VAL A 34 11.08 -0.43 17.78
C VAL A 34 10.61 0.66 18.73
N ARG A 35 9.31 0.75 19.02
CA ARG A 35 8.75 1.74 19.96
C ARG A 35 9.04 1.41 21.42
N GLN A 36 9.23 0.13 21.74
CA GLN A 36 9.45 -0.38 23.09
C GLN A 36 10.95 -0.58 23.41
N GLY A 37 11.78 -0.75 22.38
CA GLY A 37 13.19 -1.02 22.50
C GLY A 37 14.03 0.22 22.85
N GLY A 38 15.27 -0.04 23.25
CA GLY A 38 16.31 0.94 23.56
C GLY A 38 17.66 0.50 23.04
N HIS A 39 18.71 1.26 23.41
CA HIS A 39 20.06 0.91 22.96
C HIS A 39 20.52 -0.42 23.60
N PRO A 40 21.00 -1.41 22.81
CA PRO A 40 21.34 -2.75 23.34
C PRO A 40 22.45 -2.76 24.39
N SER A 41 23.34 -1.76 24.41
CA SER A 41 24.36 -1.65 25.47
C SER A 41 23.81 -1.28 26.83
N GLN A 42 22.60 -0.67 26.88
CA GLN A 42 21.96 -0.25 28.13
C GLN A 42 20.83 -1.21 28.54
N GLY A 43 20.04 -1.68 27.57
CA GLY A 43 18.87 -2.52 27.78
C GLY A 43 19.08 -4.02 27.54
N GLY A 44 20.31 -4.46 27.25
CA GLY A 44 20.59 -5.85 26.92
C GLY A 44 20.27 -6.23 25.47
N TRP A 45 20.61 -7.46 25.08
CA TRP A 45 20.50 -7.95 23.72
C TRP A 45 19.15 -8.62 23.44
N SER A 46 18.07 -7.89 23.67
CA SER A 46 16.73 -8.36 23.33
C SER A 46 16.43 -8.12 21.84
N TRP A 47 15.40 -8.81 21.35
CA TRP A 47 14.92 -8.63 19.97
C TRP A 47 14.41 -7.21 19.73
N GLU A 48 13.71 -6.61 20.70
CA GLU A 48 13.20 -5.24 20.66
C GLU A 48 14.33 -4.23 20.54
N ASN A 49 15.41 -4.42 21.31
CA ASN A 49 16.56 -3.53 21.30
C ASN A 49 17.33 -3.60 19.99
N PHE A 50 17.47 -4.79 19.39
CA PHE A 50 18.05 -4.91 18.06
C PHE A 50 17.13 -4.33 16.97
N CYS A 51 15.80 -4.51 17.04
CA CYS A 51 14.87 -3.84 16.15
C CYS A 51 14.99 -2.32 16.24
N TRP A 52 15.05 -1.77 17.46
CA TRP A 52 15.26 -0.35 17.69
C TRP A 52 16.57 0.16 17.08
N LEU A 53 17.67 -0.54 17.29
CA LEU A 53 18.98 -0.17 16.73
C LEU A 53 18.92 -0.17 15.20
N MET A 54 18.44 -1.25 14.58
CA MET A 54 18.36 -1.38 13.12
C MET A 54 17.48 -0.29 12.49
N ALA A 55 16.34 -0.01 13.05
CA ALA A 55 15.44 1.01 12.52
C ALA A 55 16.06 2.41 12.57
N ARG A 56 16.89 2.71 13.57
CA ARG A 56 17.53 4.03 13.72
C ARG A 56 18.80 4.20 12.88
N VAL A 57 19.58 3.15 12.76
CA VAL A 57 20.91 3.23 12.14
C VAL A 57 20.93 2.71 10.70
N GLY A 58 20.01 1.80 10.38
CA GLY A 58 19.99 1.07 9.12
C GLY A 58 20.59 -0.33 9.25
N PRO A 59 20.69 -1.05 8.13
CA PRO A 59 21.22 -2.41 8.14
C PRO A 59 22.72 -2.41 8.47
N LEU A 60 23.09 -3.14 9.50
CA LEU A 60 24.47 -3.30 9.97
C LEU A 60 24.93 -4.75 9.83
N SER A 61 26.21 -4.94 9.55
CA SER A 61 26.87 -6.25 9.68
C SER A 61 27.14 -6.58 11.15
N THR A 62 27.31 -7.88 11.44
CA THR A 62 27.61 -8.33 12.80
C THR A 62 28.82 -7.60 13.44
N PRO A 63 29.94 -7.36 12.72
CA PRO A 63 31.04 -6.55 13.26
C PRO A 63 30.65 -5.12 13.59
N GLN A 64 29.88 -4.46 12.72
CA GLN A 64 29.43 -3.09 12.95
C GLN A 64 28.46 -2.97 14.13
N VAL A 65 27.62 -3.98 14.35
CA VAL A 65 26.76 -4.03 15.54
C VAL A 65 27.62 -4.22 16.78
N ALA A 66 28.57 -5.17 16.76
CA ALA A 66 29.47 -5.41 17.90
C ALA A 66 30.20 -4.15 18.35
N GLU A 67 30.75 -3.39 17.38
CA GLU A 67 31.38 -2.08 17.64
C GLU A 67 30.43 -1.09 18.30
N ARG A 68 29.19 -1.00 17.83
CA ARG A 68 28.21 -0.03 18.35
C ARG A 68 27.67 -0.35 19.76
N ILE A 69 27.65 -1.63 20.12
CA ILE A 69 27.18 -2.07 21.44
C ILE A 69 28.31 -2.38 22.41
N ASP A 70 29.53 -1.96 22.06
CA ASP A 70 30.75 -2.12 22.85
C ASP A 70 30.99 -3.59 23.25
N THR A 71 30.99 -4.48 22.27
CA THR A 71 31.27 -5.91 22.48
C THR A 71 32.16 -6.46 21.38
N SER A 72 32.77 -7.63 21.64
CA SER A 72 33.52 -8.28 20.57
C SER A 72 32.59 -8.99 19.56
N HIS A 73 33.00 -8.95 18.31
CA HIS A 73 32.31 -9.67 17.23
C HIS A 73 32.13 -11.17 17.54
N GLN A 74 33.10 -11.80 18.20
CA GLN A 74 33.04 -13.21 18.58
C GLN A 74 31.96 -13.47 19.64
N VAL A 75 31.86 -12.62 20.65
CA VAL A 75 30.83 -12.73 21.71
C VAL A 75 29.44 -12.51 21.13
N LEU A 76 29.27 -11.51 20.25
CA LEU A 76 27.99 -11.30 19.59
C LEU A 76 27.58 -12.51 18.74
N ARG A 77 28.51 -13.11 17.97
CA ARG A 77 28.23 -14.31 17.18
C ARG A 77 27.83 -15.50 18.04
N GLN A 78 28.40 -15.68 19.21
CA GLN A 78 28.11 -16.81 20.08
C GLN A 78 26.81 -16.68 20.86
N ARG A 79 26.44 -15.45 21.26
CA ARG A 79 25.37 -15.22 22.24
C ARG A 79 24.17 -14.44 21.69
N GLY A 80 24.34 -13.71 20.61
CA GLY A 80 23.33 -12.77 20.12
C GLY A 80 23.03 -12.86 18.62
N ALA A 81 23.72 -13.71 17.87
CA ALA A 81 23.58 -13.75 16.42
C ALA A 81 22.16 -14.08 15.96
N ASP A 82 21.52 -15.08 16.57
CA ASP A 82 20.18 -15.50 16.18
C ASP A 82 19.14 -14.39 16.43
N VAL A 83 19.24 -13.71 17.58
CA VAL A 83 18.33 -12.61 17.95
C VAL A 83 18.55 -11.43 17.02
N PHE A 84 19.81 -11.09 16.75
CA PHE A 84 20.17 -10.02 15.83
C PHE A 84 19.72 -10.32 14.39
N ASP A 85 20.00 -11.53 13.89
CA ASP A 85 19.63 -11.95 12.53
C ASP A 85 18.10 -11.96 12.35
N THR A 86 17.37 -12.42 13.38
CA THR A 86 15.91 -12.40 13.39
C THR A 86 15.36 -10.97 13.39
N ALA A 87 15.96 -10.07 14.16
CA ALA A 87 15.58 -8.66 14.18
C ALA A 87 15.89 -7.98 12.83
N LEU A 88 17.06 -8.24 12.25
CA LEU A 88 17.46 -7.72 10.95
C LEU A 88 16.47 -8.12 9.84
N GLN A 89 16.07 -9.41 9.82
CA GLN A 89 15.12 -9.93 8.83
C GLN A 89 13.68 -9.43 9.07
N ALA A 90 13.33 -9.12 10.30
CA ALA A 90 12.00 -8.57 10.61
C ALA A 90 11.91 -7.08 10.27
N VAL A 91 12.98 -6.30 10.50
CA VAL A 91 12.98 -4.85 10.22
C VAL A 91 13.13 -4.58 8.72
N PHE A 92 13.93 -5.38 7.99
CA PHE A 92 14.23 -5.14 6.58
C PHE A 92 13.87 -6.33 5.69
N PRO A 93 13.24 -6.08 4.52
CA PRO A 93 12.98 -7.15 3.58
C PRO A 93 14.29 -7.76 3.06
N HIS A 94 14.38 -9.08 3.06
CA HIS A 94 15.53 -9.83 2.60
C HIS A 94 15.27 -10.52 1.24
N LEU A 95 16.30 -11.09 0.64
CA LEU A 95 16.26 -11.65 -0.73
C LEU A 95 15.08 -12.60 -0.96
N ASP A 96 14.83 -13.53 -0.03
CA ASP A 96 13.75 -14.51 -0.21
C ASP A 96 12.36 -13.85 -0.26
N VAL A 97 12.18 -12.80 0.51
CA VAL A 97 10.93 -12.00 0.54
C VAL A 97 10.78 -11.21 -0.77
N VAL A 98 11.84 -10.57 -1.24
CA VAL A 98 11.82 -9.87 -2.54
C VAL A 98 11.52 -10.84 -3.69
N ILE A 99 12.10 -12.06 -3.63
CA ILE A 99 11.81 -13.10 -4.63
C ILE A 99 10.34 -13.52 -4.56
N ALA A 100 9.70 -13.55 -3.39
CA ALA A 100 8.29 -13.88 -3.26
C ALA A 100 7.35 -12.75 -3.74
N TYR A 101 7.62 -11.49 -3.35
CA TYR A 101 6.80 -10.35 -3.75
C TYR A 101 6.74 -10.15 -5.27
N ARG A 102 7.86 -10.30 -5.97
CA ARG A 102 7.93 -10.02 -7.42
C ARG A 102 7.08 -10.96 -8.28
N PRO A 103 7.17 -12.32 -8.15
CA PRO A 103 6.24 -13.21 -8.83
C PRO A 103 4.80 -12.98 -8.40
N LEU A 104 4.53 -12.79 -7.11
CA LEU A 104 3.17 -12.54 -6.62
C LEU A 104 2.58 -11.27 -7.22
N PHE A 105 3.37 -10.20 -7.33
CA PHE A 105 2.95 -8.98 -8.02
C PHE A 105 2.64 -9.24 -9.50
N GLY A 106 3.47 -10.02 -10.20
CA GLY A 106 3.21 -10.43 -11.58
C GLY A 106 1.96 -11.31 -11.72
N ILE A 107 1.71 -12.20 -10.74
CA ILE A 107 0.50 -13.05 -10.65
C ILE A 107 -0.75 -12.17 -10.48
N CYS A 108 -0.70 -11.15 -9.63
CA CYS A 108 -1.83 -10.27 -9.37
C CYS A 108 -2.07 -9.24 -10.48
N SER A 109 -1.02 -8.75 -11.14
CA SER A 109 -1.10 -7.62 -12.08
C SER A 109 -1.13 -8.01 -13.55
N GLY A 110 -0.58 -9.19 -13.91
CA GLY A 110 -0.37 -9.58 -15.30
C GLY A 110 0.66 -8.73 -16.07
N ILE A 111 1.37 -7.85 -15.40
CA ILE A 111 2.36 -6.94 -16.01
C ILE A 111 3.49 -7.69 -16.72
N VAL A 112 4.08 -7.08 -17.74
CA VAL A 112 5.23 -7.66 -18.45
C VAL A 112 6.42 -7.86 -17.49
N PRO A 113 7.10 -9.01 -17.59
CA PRO A 113 8.18 -9.37 -16.66
C PRO A 113 9.33 -8.37 -16.59
N ASP A 114 9.67 -7.74 -17.71
CA ASP A 114 10.74 -6.74 -17.77
C ASP A 114 10.34 -5.45 -17.06
N GLY A 115 9.05 -5.10 -17.10
CA GLY A 115 8.49 -3.98 -16.34
C GLY A 115 8.58 -4.14 -14.83
N ILE A 116 8.42 -5.37 -14.29
CA ILE A 116 8.48 -5.59 -12.83
C ILE A 116 9.88 -5.35 -12.28
N ALA A 117 10.92 -5.72 -13.03
CA ALA A 117 12.29 -5.73 -12.50
C ALA A 117 12.85 -4.33 -12.27
N ASP A 118 12.50 -3.40 -13.13
CA ASP A 118 13.11 -2.09 -13.25
C ASP A 118 12.20 -0.96 -12.73
N LEU A 119 11.06 -1.30 -12.09
CA LEU A 119 10.15 -0.32 -11.51
C LEU A 119 10.83 0.55 -10.45
N GLY A 120 10.60 1.86 -10.56
CA GLY A 120 10.85 2.85 -9.54
C GLY A 120 9.59 3.17 -8.72
N VAL A 121 9.76 3.90 -7.65
CA VAL A 121 8.63 4.46 -6.89
C VAL A 121 7.94 5.57 -7.68
N ASP A 122 8.73 6.32 -8.45
CA ASP A 122 8.24 7.40 -9.31
C ASP A 122 7.44 6.89 -10.53
N ASP A 123 7.51 5.58 -10.82
CA ASP A 123 6.67 4.94 -11.85
C ASP A 123 5.24 4.68 -11.35
N ILE A 124 4.96 4.92 -10.06
CA ILE A 124 3.69 4.64 -9.41
C ILE A 124 2.89 5.94 -9.29
N ASP A 125 1.84 6.05 -10.06
CA ASP A 125 0.90 7.18 -9.99
C ASP A 125 -0.37 6.74 -9.24
N TRP A 126 -0.58 7.31 -8.07
CA TRP A 126 -1.72 7.03 -7.21
C TRP A 126 -2.93 7.86 -7.67
N ALA A 127 -3.73 7.29 -8.56
CA ALA A 127 -4.91 7.91 -9.10
C ALA A 127 -6.18 7.38 -8.43
N GLY A 128 -6.80 8.19 -7.56
CA GLY A 128 -8.07 7.82 -6.90
C GLY A 128 -7.93 6.80 -5.76
N ASP A 129 -9.05 6.27 -5.32
CA ASP A 129 -9.22 5.49 -4.08
C ASP A 129 -8.60 4.09 -4.13
N SER A 130 -8.62 3.47 -5.30
CA SER A 130 -8.10 2.12 -5.51
C SER A 130 -7.38 1.99 -6.86
N THR A 131 -7.17 3.12 -7.55
CA THR A 131 -6.57 3.13 -8.87
C THR A 131 -5.11 3.53 -8.77
N VAL A 132 -4.24 2.63 -9.16
CA VAL A 132 -2.81 2.89 -9.32
C VAL A 132 -2.48 2.71 -10.79
N LEU A 133 -1.95 3.76 -11.38
CA LEU A 133 -1.39 3.72 -12.72
C LEU A 133 0.11 3.48 -12.59
N LEU A 134 0.58 2.41 -13.20
CA LEU A 134 2.01 2.18 -13.37
C LEU A 134 2.43 2.73 -14.72
N SER A 135 3.31 3.71 -14.71
CA SER A 135 3.96 4.24 -15.91
C SER A 135 5.34 3.61 -16.02
N TYR A 136 5.53 2.68 -16.92
CA TYR A 136 6.84 2.05 -17.11
C TYR A 136 7.28 2.09 -18.59
N VAL A 137 8.58 2.23 -18.79
CA VAL A 137 9.16 2.23 -20.11
C VAL A 137 9.50 0.80 -20.53
N LYS A 138 8.79 0.27 -21.49
CA LYS A 138 9.16 -0.98 -22.12
C LYS A 138 10.40 -0.75 -23.00
N ARG A 139 11.43 -1.55 -22.85
CA ARG A 139 12.75 -1.37 -23.50
C ARG A 139 12.75 -1.03 -24.99
N ARG A 140 11.61 -1.08 -25.69
CA ARG A 140 11.50 -0.85 -27.15
C ARG A 140 10.30 -0.04 -27.63
N THR A 141 9.40 0.42 -26.77
CA THR A 141 8.18 1.15 -27.13
C THR A 141 7.87 2.25 -26.11
N ALA A 142 7.02 3.20 -26.50
CA ALA A 142 6.55 4.29 -25.65
C ALA A 142 6.05 3.82 -24.28
N GLY A 143 6.09 4.70 -23.29
CA GLY A 143 5.60 4.42 -21.94
C GLY A 143 4.20 3.83 -21.96
N GLU A 144 4.01 2.69 -21.30
CA GLU A 144 2.70 2.06 -21.10
C GLU A 144 2.20 2.45 -19.70
N SER A 145 0.95 2.88 -19.62
CA SER A 145 0.26 3.12 -18.36
C SER A 145 -0.71 1.96 -18.12
N LEU A 146 -0.56 1.30 -16.97
CA LEU A 146 -1.37 0.15 -16.60
C LEU A 146 -2.16 0.47 -15.33
N ASN A 147 -3.48 0.34 -15.39
CA ASN A 147 -4.32 0.34 -14.20
C ASN A 147 -4.17 -1.00 -13.45
N LEU A 148 -3.75 -0.95 -12.20
CA LEU A 148 -3.53 -2.15 -11.40
C LEU A 148 -4.85 -2.71 -10.84
N PRO A 149 -5.07 -4.04 -10.89
CA PRO A 149 -6.13 -4.70 -10.15
C PRO A 149 -5.97 -4.51 -8.62
N ARG A 150 -7.06 -4.45 -7.88
CA ARG A 150 -7.06 -4.28 -6.41
C ARG A 150 -6.06 -5.19 -5.67
N PRO A 151 -5.97 -6.50 -5.95
CA PRO A 151 -4.97 -7.34 -5.26
C PRO A 151 -3.52 -6.91 -5.50
N ALA A 152 -3.21 -6.38 -6.69
CA ALA A 152 -1.88 -5.87 -6.99
C ALA A 152 -1.62 -4.53 -6.29
N VAL A 153 -2.63 -3.68 -6.17
CA VAL A 153 -2.55 -2.41 -5.41
C VAL A 153 -2.24 -2.71 -3.94
N TRP A 154 -3.02 -3.60 -3.29
CA TRP A 154 -2.78 -3.96 -1.88
C TRP A 154 -1.39 -4.56 -1.65
N LEU A 155 -0.94 -5.41 -2.57
CA LEU A 155 0.40 -5.98 -2.48
C LEU A 155 1.49 -4.91 -2.61
N LEU A 156 1.26 -3.92 -3.46
CA LEU A 156 2.18 -2.80 -3.66
C LEU A 156 2.26 -1.90 -2.42
N GLU A 157 1.11 -1.56 -1.82
CA GLU A 157 1.04 -0.82 -0.56
C GLU A 157 1.76 -1.55 0.57
N GLN A 158 1.45 -2.84 0.71
CA GLN A 158 2.11 -3.69 1.67
C GLN A 158 3.63 -3.71 1.46
N TRP A 159 4.09 -3.77 0.21
CA TRP A 159 5.51 -3.72 -0.11
C TRP A 159 6.15 -2.37 0.24
N LEU A 160 5.50 -1.26 -0.10
CA LEU A 160 6.00 0.08 0.20
C LEU A 160 6.13 0.28 1.71
N THR A 161 5.14 -0.14 2.49
CA THR A 161 5.19 -0.12 3.95
C THR A 161 6.31 -1.02 4.48
N HIS A 162 6.43 -2.26 3.96
CA HIS A 162 7.44 -3.22 4.37
C HIS A 162 8.88 -2.73 4.10
N SER A 163 9.08 -2.00 3.00
CA SER A 163 10.39 -1.49 2.60
C SER A 163 10.70 -0.07 3.12
N ALA A 164 9.75 0.61 3.77
CA ALA A 164 9.85 2.00 4.14
C ALA A 164 11.08 2.30 5.03
N VAL A 165 11.30 1.50 6.07
CA VAL A 165 12.45 1.66 6.97
C VAL A 165 13.76 1.51 6.22
N LEU A 166 13.88 0.51 5.34
CA LEU A 166 15.09 0.35 4.52
C LEU A 166 15.28 1.52 3.57
N ARG A 167 14.20 1.96 2.91
CA ARG A 167 14.20 3.07 1.96
C ARG A 167 14.69 4.36 2.60
N SER A 168 14.26 4.65 3.82
CA SER A 168 14.72 5.84 4.55
C SER A 168 16.20 5.80 4.91
N ARG A 169 16.83 4.62 4.97
CA ARG A 169 18.24 4.42 5.41
C ARG A 169 19.23 4.21 4.26
N VAL A 170 18.76 3.98 3.05
CA VAL A 170 19.66 3.85 1.89
C VAL A 170 20.05 5.22 1.32
N ALA A 171 21.17 5.24 0.58
CA ALA A 171 21.62 6.45 -0.12
C ALA A 171 20.52 6.94 -1.11
N PRO A 172 20.39 8.27 -1.30
CA PRO A 172 19.34 8.85 -2.17
C PRO A 172 19.26 8.20 -3.56
N ALA A 173 20.41 7.87 -4.16
CA ALA A 173 20.48 7.22 -5.47
C ALA A 173 19.79 5.82 -5.55
N HIS A 174 19.39 5.24 -4.43
CA HIS A 174 18.73 3.95 -4.38
C HIS A 174 17.27 4.02 -3.91
N ARG A 175 16.81 5.17 -3.45
CA ARG A 175 15.48 5.34 -2.83
C ARG A 175 14.34 5.13 -3.83
N ASP A 176 14.56 5.51 -5.06
CA ASP A 176 13.57 5.36 -6.12
C ASP A 176 13.34 3.90 -6.53
N ARG A 177 14.26 2.98 -6.27
CA ARG A 177 14.09 1.57 -6.64
C ARG A 177 12.91 0.95 -5.89
N LEU A 178 11.91 0.44 -6.61
CA LEU A 178 10.75 -0.18 -5.97
C LEU A 178 11.18 -1.38 -5.12
N TRP A 179 11.91 -2.34 -5.69
CA TRP A 179 12.24 -3.60 -5.03
C TRP A 179 13.53 -3.50 -4.21
N LEU A 180 13.45 -2.80 -3.08
CA LEU A 180 14.54 -2.70 -2.12
C LEU A 180 14.56 -3.89 -1.16
N GLY A 181 15.71 -4.51 -1.00
CA GLY A 181 15.91 -5.58 -0.04
C GLY A 181 17.39 -5.84 0.21
N LEU A 182 17.68 -6.64 1.20
CA LEU A 182 19.02 -6.99 1.61
C LEU A 182 19.38 -8.43 1.18
N THR A 183 20.64 -8.64 0.85
CA THR A 183 21.21 -10.01 0.78
C THR A 183 21.18 -10.62 2.18
N GLN A 184 21.27 -11.96 2.26
CA GLN A 184 21.17 -12.68 3.53
C GLN A 184 22.25 -12.30 4.54
N CYS A 185 22.00 -12.71 5.79
CA CYS A 185 22.68 -12.46 7.05
C CYS A 185 24.21 -12.41 7.06
N GLY A 186 24.75 -11.70 8.02
CA GLY A 186 26.18 -11.57 8.29
C GLY A 186 26.85 -10.32 7.72
N SER A 187 26.61 -10.00 6.47
CA SER A 187 27.03 -8.75 5.82
C SER A 187 25.90 -8.26 4.89
N PRO A 188 24.88 -7.60 5.42
CA PRO A 188 23.73 -7.18 4.63
C PRO A 188 24.16 -6.16 3.58
N ARG A 189 23.83 -6.43 2.32
CA ARG A 189 24.07 -5.54 1.17
C ARG A 189 22.76 -5.38 0.40
N LEU A 190 22.60 -4.21 -0.22
CA LEU A 190 21.44 -4.01 -1.11
C LEU A 190 21.47 -5.00 -2.27
N ILE A 191 20.32 -5.62 -2.52
CA ILE A 191 20.12 -6.47 -3.69
C ILE A 191 20.23 -5.58 -4.94
N ARG A 192 21.18 -5.89 -5.81
CA ARG A 192 21.31 -5.19 -7.10
C ARG A 192 20.53 -5.89 -8.20
N THR A 193 20.67 -7.21 -8.26
CA THR A 193 20.03 -8.08 -9.25
C THR A 193 19.64 -9.40 -8.61
N ILE A 194 18.56 -10.00 -9.11
CA ILE A 194 18.15 -11.36 -8.74
C ILE A 194 18.42 -12.25 -9.95
N ASP A 195 19.45 -13.05 -9.87
CA ASP A 195 19.83 -13.95 -10.92
C ASP A 195 19.03 -15.28 -10.90
N ARG A 196 19.18 -16.07 -11.94
CA ARG A 196 18.50 -17.37 -12.08
C ARG A 196 18.91 -18.34 -10.98
N ASN A 197 20.15 -18.27 -10.51
CA ASN A 197 20.67 -19.17 -9.47
C ASN A 197 20.05 -18.83 -8.10
N ALA A 198 19.83 -17.56 -7.80
CA ALA A 198 19.14 -17.14 -6.59
C ALA A 198 17.69 -17.66 -6.58
N ILE A 199 16.98 -17.53 -7.70
CA ILE A 199 15.62 -18.07 -7.85
C ILE A 199 15.63 -19.61 -7.72
N ALA A 200 16.57 -20.31 -8.35
CA ALA A 200 16.65 -21.76 -8.28
C ALA A 200 16.96 -22.26 -6.85
N ARG A 201 17.82 -21.54 -6.10
CA ARG A 201 18.07 -21.84 -4.67
C ARG A 201 16.83 -21.60 -3.82
N TRP A 202 16.11 -20.51 -4.07
CA TRP A 202 14.86 -20.18 -3.42
C TRP A 202 13.80 -21.27 -3.64
N VAL A 203 13.59 -21.70 -4.89
CA VAL A 203 12.67 -22.80 -5.25
C VAL A 203 12.99 -24.07 -4.48
N ARG A 204 14.26 -24.47 -4.44
CA ARG A 204 14.69 -25.68 -3.70
C ARG A 204 14.50 -25.54 -2.20
N ARG A 205 14.83 -24.39 -1.62
CA ARG A 205 14.65 -24.11 -0.19
C ARG A 205 13.19 -24.20 0.24
N HIS A 206 12.28 -23.75 -0.61
CA HIS A 206 10.85 -23.73 -0.33
C HIS A 206 10.10 -24.97 -0.85
N GLY A 207 10.81 -25.97 -1.37
CA GLY A 207 10.25 -27.27 -1.75
C GLY A 207 9.24 -27.18 -2.90
N LEU A 208 9.36 -26.20 -3.79
CA LEU A 208 8.49 -26.08 -4.95
C LEU A 208 8.90 -27.09 -6.02
N ILE A 209 8.03 -28.06 -6.28
CA ILE A 209 8.24 -29.16 -7.22
C ILE A 209 7.23 -29.02 -8.37
N GLY A 210 7.71 -29.17 -9.60
CA GLY A 210 6.88 -29.22 -10.81
C GLY A 210 6.21 -30.58 -10.98
N ILE A 211 5.28 -30.66 -11.91
CA ILE A 211 4.58 -31.92 -12.26
C ILE A 211 5.54 -33.02 -12.78
N ASP A 212 6.74 -32.64 -13.25
CA ASP A 212 7.79 -33.54 -13.69
C ASP A 212 8.65 -34.10 -12.53
N GLY A 213 8.29 -33.79 -11.27
CA GLY A 213 9.02 -34.18 -10.07
C GLY A 213 10.32 -33.41 -9.84
N LYS A 214 10.67 -32.45 -10.69
CA LYS A 214 11.87 -31.61 -10.55
C LYS A 214 11.55 -30.28 -9.88
N PRO A 215 12.57 -29.55 -9.37
CA PRO A 215 12.36 -28.21 -8.87
C PRO A 215 11.67 -27.30 -9.90
N LEU A 216 10.60 -26.63 -9.47
CA LEU A 216 9.77 -25.78 -10.31
C LEU A 216 10.63 -24.69 -10.99
N ARG A 217 10.48 -24.52 -12.29
CA ARG A 217 11.15 -23.46 -13.04
C ARG A 217 10.29 -22.21 -13.09
N ILE A 218 10.64 -21.21 -12.25
CA ILE A 218 9.97 -19.90 -12.30
C ILE A 218 10.45 -19.14 -13.53
N GLN A 219 9.55 -18.99 -14.49
CA GLN A 219 9.77 -18.24 -15.72
C GLN A 219 8.80 -17.06 -15.75
N ARG A 220 9.33 -15.84 -15.68
CA ARG A 220 8.55 -14.61 -15.62
C ARG A 220 7.55 -14.48 -16.77
N ALA A 221 7.95 -14.84 -17.99
CA ALA A 221 7.06 -14.83 -19.16
C ALA A 221 5.88 -15.80 -19.00
N ARG A 222 6.10 -16.98 -18.38
CA ARG A 222 5.01 -17.94 -18.10
C ARG A 222 4.02 -17.39 -17.08
N ILE A 223 4.47 -16.62 -16.07
CA ILE A 223 3.57 -15.98 -15.10
C ILE A 223 2.54 -15.12 -15.84
N ARG A 224 3.00 -14.26 -16.74
CA ARG A 224 2.10 -13.43 -17.54
C ARG A 224 1.17 -14.29 -18.43
N THR A 225 1.70 -15.25 -19.17
CA THR A 225 0.90 -16.13 -20.02
C THR A 225 -0.18 -16.86 -19.21
N THR A 226 0.17 -17.34 -18.01
CA THR A 226 -0.78 -18.03 -17.13
C THR A 226 -1.83 -17.07 -16.58
N HIS A 227 -1.42 -15.88 -16.12
CA HIS A 227 -2.37 -14.85 -15.68
C HIS A 227 -3.44 -14.58 -16.74
N HIS A 228 -3.04 -14.38 -18.00
CA HIS A 228 -3.99 -14.15 -19.08
C HIS A 228 -4.81 -15.39 -19.47
N ALA A 229 -4.23 -16.59 -19.35
CA ALA A 229 -4.95 -17.83 -19.65
C ALA A 229 -6.00 -18.19 -18.59
N MET A 230 -5.72 -17.86 -17.31
CA MET A 230 -6.63 -18.13 -16.19
C MET A 230 -7.60 -16.99 -15.89
N ARG A 231 -7.42 -15.85 -16.57
CA ARG A 231 -8.34 -14.73 -16.43
C ARG A 231 -9.71 -15.14 -16.89
N ASP A 232 -10.71 -14.84 -16.07
CA ASP A 232 -12.10 -15.06 -16.41
C ASP A 232 -12.48 -14.24 -17.65
N LYS A 233 -12.64 -14.91 -18.78
CA LYS A 233 -13.01 -14.29 -20.05
C LYS A 233 -14.50 -13.97 -20.11
N ASP A 234 -15.29 -14.53 -19.19
CA ASP A 234 -16.74 -14.26 -19.12
C ASP A 234 -17.03 -12.86 -18.57
N ALA A 235 -16.09 -12.27 -17.81
CA ALA A 235 -16.17 -10.89 -17.34
C ALA A 235 -15.78 -9.84 -18.40
N TRP A 236 -15.53 -10.24 -19.64
CA TRP A 236 -15.08 -9.31 -20.67
C TRP A 236 -16.25 -8.68 -21.45
N THR A 237 -16.31 -7.35 -21.46
CA THR A 237 -17.50 -6.60 -21.89
C THR A 237 -17.66 -6.34 -23.37
N GLY A 238 -16.79 -6.84 -24.22
CA GLY A 238 -16.97 -6.66 -25.66
C GLY A 238 -16.84 -5.25 -26.19
N ASN A 239 -16.46 -4.29 -25.37
CA ASN A 239 -16.27 -2.92 -25.86
C ASN A 239 -14.83 -2.75 -26.35
N ALA A 240 -14.68 -2.37 -27.63
CA ALA A 240 -13.37 -2.10 -28.24
C ALA A 240 -12.53 -1.01 -27.51
N ARG A 241 -13.14 -0.25 -26.60
CA ARG A 241 -12.49 0.77 -25.78
C ARG A 241 -12.15 0.31 -24.37
N ALA A 242 -12.70 -0.83 -23.92
CA ALA A 242 -12.45 -1.41 -22.61
C ALA A 242 -11.52 -2.62 -22.74
N THR A 243 -10.31 -2.38 -23.23
CA THR A 243 -9.30 -3.43 -23.38
C THR A 243 -8.98 -4.05 -22.05
N ILE A 244 -9.26 -5.33 -21.89
CA ILE A 244 -8.90 -6.10 -20.69
C ILE A 244 -7.41 -6.43 -20.72
N ASP A 245 -6.81 -6.58 -21.88
CA ASP A 245 -5.35 -6.70 -22.04
C ASP A 245 -4.75 -5.35 -22.48
N PRO A 246 -4.05 -4.64 -21.59
CA PRO A 246 -3.43 -3.36 -21.93
C PRO A 246 -2.34 -3.45 -23.01
N ASN A 247 -2.01 -4.66 -23.46
CA ASN A 247 -1.00 -4.89 -24.48
C ASN A 247 -1.56 -5.22 -25.87
N HIS A 248 -2.88 -5.32 -25.98
CA HIS A 248 -3.57 -5.43 -27.27
C HIS A 248 -4.21 -4.11 -27.65
N THR A 249 -4.18 -3.77 -28.92
CA THR A 249 -4.97 -2.63 -29.37
C THR A 249 -6.46 -3.00 -29.30
N PRO A 250 -7.35 -2.04 -28.98
CA PRO A 250 -8.80 -2.29 -28.93
C PRO A 250 -9.37 -2.94 -30.19
N ALA A 251 -8.76 -2.66 -31.37
CA ALA A 251 -9.16 -3.27 -32.64
C ALA A 251 -8.83 -4.77 -32.71
N VAL A 252 -7.65 -5.16 -32.24
CA VAL A 252 -7.23 -6.58 -32.25
C VAL A 252 -8.06 -7.42 -31.28
N GLU A 253 -8.45 -6.86 -30.16
CA GLU A 253 -9.30 -7.54 -29.18
C GLU A 253 -10.77 -7.56 -29.63
N GLY A 254 -11.27 -6.44 -30.18
CA GLY A 254 -12.65 -6.31 -30.67
C GLY A 254 -12.97 -7.22 -31.85
N ASP A 255 -12.08 -7.30 -32.84
CA ASP A 255 -12.32 -8.03 -34.08
C ASP A 255 -12.19 -9.56 -33.93
N HIS A 256 -11.43 -10.04 -32.94
CA HIS A 256 -11.14 -11.47 -32.82
C HIS A 256 -11.88 -12.21 -31.71
N TYR A 257 -12.44 -11.49 -30.72
CA TYR A 257 -12.96 -12.16 -29.52
C TYR A 257 -14.40 -11.75 -29.12
N LEU A 258 -15.06 -10.83 -29.82
CA LEU A 258 -16.27 -10.19 -29.32
C LEU A 258 -17.44 -10.13 -30.30
N THR A 259 -18.34 -11.03 -30.15
CA THR A 259 -19.59 -10.99 -30.90
C THR A 259 -20.89 -10.99 -30.05
N ALA A 260 -20.81 -11.15 -28.73
CA ALA A 260 -22.00 -11.09 -27.87
C ALA A 260 -21.66 -10.73 -26.41
N THR A 261 -22.51 -9.93 -25.76
CA THR A 261 -22.38 -9.61 -24.32
C THR A 261 -22.73 -10.82 -23.45
N THR A 262 -21.78 -11.29 -22.66
CA THR A 262 -22.00 -12.38 -21.68
C THR A 262 -22.70 -11.88 -20.42
N PRO A 263 -23.32 -12.76 -19.60
CA PRO A 263 -23.89 -12.37 -18.31
C PRO A 263 -22.91 -11.67 -17.36
N GLY A 264 -21.64 -12.12 -17.31
CA GLY A 264 -20.60 -11.48 -16.51
C GLY A 264 -20.26 -10.08 -16.96
N GLN A 265 -20.34 -9.80 -18.25
CA GLN A 265 -20.17 -8.47 -18.81
C GLN A 265 -21.26 -7.51 -18.39
N ARG A 266 -22.51 -7.97 -18.39
CA ARG A 266 -23.63 -7.16 -17.89
C ARG A 266 -23.45 -6.84 -16.43
N HIS A 267 -23.09 -7.82 -15.62
CA HIS A 267 -22.82 -7.62 -14.20
C HIS A 267 -21.67 -6.62 -13.95
N ALA A 268 -20.59 -6.67 -14.72
CA ALA A 268 -19.50 -5.71 -14.62
C ALA A 268 -19.95 -4.27 -14.97
N VAL A 269 -20.79 -4.10 -15.99
CA VAL A 269 -21.38 -2.78 -16.34
C VAL A 269 -22.31 -2.29 -15.25
N GLU A 270 -23.17 -3.18 -14.70
CA GLU A 270 -24.03 -2.86 -13.57
C GLU A 270 -23.24 -2.39 -12.36
N THR A 271 -22.17 -3.10 -11.99
CA THR A 271 -21.26 -2.71 -10.90
C THR A 271 -20.61 -1.33 -11.15
N ILE A 272 -20.16 -1.06 -12.38
CA ILE A 272 -19.60 0.25 -12.72
C ILE A 272 -20.64 1.37 -12.58
N ILE A 273 -21.87 1.11 -12.99
CA ILE A 273 -22.98 2.08 -12.87
C ILE A 273 -23.34 2.31 -11.40
N GLU A 274 -23.42 1.25 -10.60
CA GLU A 274 -23.67 1.34 -9.16
C GLU A 274 -22.56 2.10 -8.43
N ASP A 275 -21.30 1.79 -8.72
CA ASP A 275 -20.14 2.53 -8.16
C ASP A 275 -20.19 4.01 -8.54
N ALA A 276 -20.51 4.34 -9.79
CA ALA A 276 -20.65 5.73 -10.25
C ALA A 276 -21.83 6.46 -9.56
N GLN A 277 -22.93 5.78 -9.34
CA GLN A 277 -24.07 6.32 -8.60
C GLN A 277 -23.72 6.57 -7.13
N HIS A 278 -23.07 5.62 -6.47
CA HIS A 278 -22.56 5.78 -5.10
C HIS A 278 -21.59 6.94 -4.98
N ASP A 279 -20.72 7.14 -5.96
CA ASP A 279 -19.80 8.29 -6.00
C ASP A 279 -20.53 9.62 -6.12
N LEU A 280 -21.57 9.69 -6.95
CA LEU A 280 -22.39 10.88 -7.09
C LEU A 280 -23.13 11.21 -5.78
N LEU A 281 -23.70 10.21 -5.11
CA LEU A 281 -24.37 10.38 -3.82
C LEU A 281 -23.40 10.85 -2.73
N ARG A 282 -22.19 10.26 -2.66
CA ARG A 282 -21.14 10.67 -1.74
C ARG A 282 -20.71 12.13 -1.96
N ARG A 283 -20.59 12.55 -3.21
CA ARG A 283 -20.24 13.94 -3.57
C ARG A 283 -21.37 14.93 -3.21
N ALA A 284 -22.61 14.50 -3.27
CA ALA A 284 -23.78 15.30 -2.92
C ALA A 284 -23.96 15.48 -1.40
N HIS A 285 -23.44 14.52 -0.59
CA HIS A 285 -23.57 14.57 0.87
C HIS A 285 -22.70 15.71 1.45
N PRO A 286 -23.24 16.63 2.27
CA PRO A 286 -22.44 17.68 2.90
C PRO A 286 -21.46 17.07 3.90
N PRO A 287 -20.27 17.69 4.10
CA PRO A 287 -19.33 17.23 5.10
C PRO A 287 -19.87 17.46 6.50
N THR A 288 -19.72 16.47 7.38
CA THR A 288 -20.00 16.63 8.80
C THR A 288 -18.83 17.30 9.47
N VAL A 289 -18.99 18.55 9.85
CA VAL A 289 -17.97 19.34 10.54
C VAL A 289 -18.48 19.69 11.92
N ILE A 290 -17.72 19.34 12.95
CA ILE A 290 -17.98 19.65 14.35
C ILE A 290 -17.06 20.81 14.73
N THR A 291 -17.63 21.86 15.30
CA THR A 291 -16.88 23.03 15.78
C THR A 291 -16.74 23.04 17.30
N GLU A 292 -17.40 22.13 18.00
CA GLU A 292 -17.47 22.08 19.45
C GLU A 292 -17.10 20.67 19.96
N ASP A 293 -16.29 20.61 21.01
CA ASP A 293 -15.77 19.36 21.57
C ASP A 293 -16.72 18.68 22.57
N ASP A 294 -17.96 19.15 22.68
CA ASP A 294 -18.94 18.58 23.62
C ASP A 294 -19.92 17.63 22.92
N ALA A 295 -19.91 16.37 23.34
CA ALA A 295 -20.80 15.34 22.82
C ALA A 295 -22.31 15.67 23.02
N ALA A 296 -22.66 16.37 24.11
CA ALA A 296 -24.05 16.77 24.39
C ALA A 296 -24.53 17.84 23.39
N VAL A 297 -23.68 18.82 23.12
CA VAL A 297 -23.98 19.90 22.15
C VAL A 297 -24.06 19.31 20.74
N LEU A 298 -23.19 18.31 20.43
CA LEU A 298 -23.23 17.60 19.17
C LEU A 298 -24.55 16.82 19.01
N ALA A 299 -24.95 16.07 20.04
CA ALA A 299 -26.20 15.30 20.02
C ALA A 299 -27.42 16.19 19.85
N GLU A 300 -27.42 17.37 20.46
CA GLU A 300 -28.50 18.37 20.38
C GLU A 300 -28.52 19.11 19.03
N GLY A 301 -27.36 19.45 18.50
CA GLY A 301 -27.20 20.17 17.23
C GLY A 301 -27.31 19.29 15.96
N TYR A 302 -27.06 18.01 16.07
CA TYR A 302 -27.02 17.09 14.90
C TYR A 302 -27.85 15.79 15.05
N PRO A 303 -29.11 15.83 15.55
CA PRO A 303 -29.90 14.63 15.79
C PRO A 303 -30.19 13.83 14.52
N GLN A 304 -30.30 14.48 13.36
CA GLN A 304 -30.50 13.81 12.07
C GLN A 304 -29.25 13.05 11.62
N LEU A 305 -28.07 13.56 11.92
CA LEU A 305 -26.81 12.90 11.61
C LEU A 305 -26.62 11.64 12.44
N ILE A 306 -26.87 11.73 13.75
CA ILE A 306 -26.80 10.62 14.69
C ILE A 306 -27.76 9.51 14.27
N ALA A 307 -28.98 9.86 13.90
CA ALA A 307 -29.97 8.91 13.39
C ALA A 307 -29.56 8.28 12.05
N ALA A 308 -29.03 9.08 11.12
CA ALA A 308 -28.60 8.61 9.80
C ALA A 308 -27.39 7.69 9.86
N MET A 309 -26.47 7.93 10.80
CA MET A 309 -25.25 7.10 10.98
C MET A 309 -25.47 5.95 11.96
N ASN A 310 -26.65 5.83 12.58
CA ASN A 310 -26.96 4.85 13.63
C ASN A 310 -25.91 4.77 14.74
N ILE A 311 -25.49 5.95 15.23
CA ILE A 311 -24.44 6.13 16.23
C ILE A 311 -25.06 6.03 17.62
N ASP A 312 -24.49 5.21 18.50
CA ASP A 312 -24.81 5.19 19.92
C ASP A 312 -23.98 6.23 20.71
N ASP A 313 -24.38 6.45 21.97
CA ASP A 313 -23.75 7.46 22.84
C ASP A 313 -22.26 7.15 23.10
N ASP A 314 -21.84 5.88 23.09
CA ASP A 314 -20.45 5.49 23.29
C ASP A 314 -19.63 5.82 22.05
N THR A 315 -20.13 5.47 20.88
CA THR A 315 -19.52 5.85 19.60
C THR A 315 -19.41 7.37 19.44
N LEU A 316 -20.44 8.11 19.86
CA LEU A 316 -20.42 9.56 19.83
C LEU A 316 -19.34 10.15 20.73
N ARG A 317 -19.21 9.65 21.96
CA ARG A 317 -18.12 10.04 22.87
C ARG A 317 -16.74 9.73 22.30
N ASP A 318 -16.57 8.56 21.71
CA ASP A 318 -15.32 8.15 21.06
C ASP A 318 -14.96 9.05 19.87
N LEU A 319 -15.95 9.45 19.07
CA LEU A 319 -15.76 10.38 17.93
C LEU A 319 -15.34 11.77 18.40
N VAL A 320 -16.01 12.30 19.44
CA VAL A 320 -15.68 13.61 20.00
C VAL A 320 -14.34 13.57 20.74
N GLY A 321 -14.10 12.49 21.51
CA GLY A 321 -12.88 12.32 22.31
C GLY A 321 -11.63 11.94 21.49
N GLY A 322 -11.75 11.71 20.18
CA GLY A 322 -10.61 11.38 19.30
C GLY A 322 -10.21 9.91 19.31
N ALA A 323 -10.91 9.03 20.05
CA ALA A 323 -10.60 7.59 20.07
C ALA A 323 -10.80 6.90 18.71
N ARG A 324 -11.57 7.52 17.81
CA ARG A 324 -11.84 7.05 16.45
C ARG A 324 -11.17 7.91 15.37
N ASP A 325 -10.18 8.70 15.73
CA ASP A 325 -9.46 9.52 14.77
C ASP A 325 -8.66 8.67 13.79
N VAL A 326 -8.76 9.06 12.55
CA VAL A 326 -7.90 8.64 11.44
C VAL A 326 -7.15 9.88 10.95
N PHE A 327 -6.33 9.75 9.93
CA PHE A 327 -5.44 10.83 9.52
C PHE A 327 -6.15 12.19 9.28
N THR A 328 -7.28 12.21 8.57
CA THR A 328 -7.95 13.46 8.17
C THR A 328 -9.28 13.74 8.89
N ALA A 329 -9.80 12.77 9.65
CA ALA A 329 -11.14 12.85 10.24
C ALA A 329 -11.26 11.89 11.43
N ALA A 330 -12.36 11.94 12.16
CA ALA A 330 -12.83 10.82 12.97
C ALA A 330 -13.75 9.93 12.12
N CYS A 331 -13.66 8.61 12.27
CA CYS A 331 -14.46 7.66 11.51
C CYS A 331 -15.50 6.97 12.40
N ALA A 332 -16.78 7.10 12.06
CA ALA A 332 -17.87 6.48 12.82
C ALA A 332 -17.77 4.93 12.84
N ASP A 333 -17.38 4.32 11.72
CA ASP A 333 -17.15 2.88 11.66
C ASP A 333 -16.12 2.51 10.57
N GLN A 334 -14.90 2.20 11.01
CA GLN A 334 -13.81 1.77 10.12
C GLN A 334 -14.02 0.37 9.53
N LEU A 335 -14.93 -0.43 10.12
CA LEU A 335 -15.20 -1.81 9.73
C LEU A 335 -16.49 -1.96 8.92
N ALA A 336 -17.20 -0.87 8.65
CA ALA A 336 -18.47 -0.87 7.91
C ALA A 336 -18.40 -1.49 6.50
N GLY A 337 -17.21 -1.60 5.94
CA GLY A 337 -17.02 -2.17 4.59
C GLY A 337 -17.44 -1.23 3.45
N LEU A 338 -17.64 0.06 3.72
CA LEU A 338 -18.08 1.04 2.70
C LEU A 338 -17.10 1.16 1.51
N HIS A 339 -15.81 1.02 1.78
CA HIS A 339 -14.74 1.09 0.76
C HIS A 339 -13.99 -0.24 0.60
N GLY A 340 -14.45 -1.31 1.27
CA GLY A 340 -13.79 -2.61 1.27
C GLY A 340 -14.71 -3.72 1.76
N LEU A 341 -14.14 -4.74 2.36
CA LEU A 341 -14.90 -5.85 2.95
C LEU A 341 -15.39 -5.48 4.36
N ALA A 342 -16.68 -5.71 4.65
CA ALA A 342 -17.22 -5.54 6.00
C ALA A 342 -16.42 -6.37 7.03
N GLY A 343 -16.18 -5.81 8.20
CA GLY A 343 -15.38 -6.41 9.25
C GLY A 343 -13.86 -6.36 9.02
N LYS A 344 -13.40 -5.67 7.97
CA LYS A 344 -11.98 -5.37 7.73
C LYS A 344 -11.72 -3.88 7.84
N PRO A 345 -10.51 -3.46 8.28
CA PRO A 345 -10.14 -2.05 8.30
C PRO A 345 -10.32 -1.40 6.92
N CYS A 346 -10.78 -0.16 6.91
CA CYS A 346 -11.04 0.59 5.69
C CYS A 346 -9.75 0.72 4.85
N PRO A 347 -9.73 0.27 3.58
CA PRO A 347 -8.54 0.32 2.73
C PRO A 347 -8.43 1.63 1.94
N ALA A 348 -9.33 2.58 2.16
CA ALA A 348 -9.39 3.82 1.40
C ALA A 348 -8.19 4.74 1.69
N ARG A 349 -7.89 5.64 0.76
CA ARG A 349 -6.87 6.67 0.94
C ARG A 349 -7.35 7.76 1.92
N PRO A 350 -6.47 8.48 2.61
CA PRO A 350 -6.85 9.54 3.53
C PRO A 350 -7.76 10.62 2.92
N TRP A 351 -7.56 10.96 1.65
CA TRP A 351 -8.41 11.94 0.96
C TRP A 351 -9.83 11.44 0.67
N VAL A 352 -10.06 10.12 0.65
CA VAL A 352 -11.40 9.55 0.45
C VAL A 352 -12.32 9.88 1.61
N CYS A 353 -11.77 10.04 2.81
CA CYS A 353 -12.52 10.49 3.98
C CYS A 353 -13.24 11.83 3.75
N LEU A 354 -12.70 12.70 2.87
CA LEU A 354 -13.34 13.98 2.54
C LEU A 354 -14.74 13.83 1.94
N LEU A 355 -15.02 12.72 1.27
CA LEU A 355 -16.32 12.42 0.65
C LEU A 355 -17.04 11.25 1.34
N CYS A 356 -16.48 10.71 2.43
CA CYS A 356 -17.04 9.57 3.13
C CYS A 356 -18.18 10.03 4.07
N PRO A 357 -19.37 9.40 4.02
CA PRO A 357 -20.47 9.75 4.91
C PRO A 357 -20.21 9.38 6.37
N LEU A 358 -19.23 8.51 6.66
CA LEU A 358 -18.83 8.11 8.01
C LEU A 358 -17.75 9.01 8.62
N ALA A 359 -17.26 10.01 7.87
CA ALA A 359 -16.22 10.90 8.31
C ALA A 359 -16.79 12.13 9.03
N VAL A 360 -16.23 12.43 10.19
CA VAL A 360 -16.55 13.58 11.02
C VAL A 360 -15.29 14.42 11.20
N PHE A 361 -15.36 15.70 10.82
CA PHE A 361 -14.25 16.64 10.87
C PHE A 361 -14.34 17.54 12.08
N ALA A 362 -13.24 17.68 12.80
CA ALA A 362 -13.11 18.55 13.97
C ALA A 362 -11.82 19.40 13.86
N PRO A 363 -11.69 20.50 14.61
CA PRO A 363 -10.52 21.39 14.58
C PRO A 363 -9.18 20.68 14.78
N ARG A 364 -9.14 19.61 15.59
CA ARG A 364 -7.94 18.79 15.81
C ARG A 364 -7.41 18.10 14.54
N HIS A 365 -8.24 17.96 13.50
CA HIS A 365 -7.80 17.41 12.20
C HIS A 365 -7.23 18.47 11.26
N ALA A 366 -7.30 19.76 11.63
CA ALA A 366 -6.94 20.88 10.76
C ALA A 366 -5.50 20.78 10.24
N ALA A 367 -4.53 20.39 11.07
CA ALA A 367 -3.13 20.23 10.65
C ALA A 367 -2.98 19.16 9.54
N ASN A 368 -3.63 18.01 9.68
CA ASN A 368 -3.59 16.93 8.69
C ASN A 368 -4.37 17.29 7.41
N LEU A 369 -5.46 18.05 7.53
CA LEU A 369 -6.17 18.59 6.36
C LEU A 369 -5.31 19.61 5.60
N LEU A 370 -4.51 20.44 6.30
CA LEU A 370 -3.55 21.35 5.66
C LEU A 370 -2.40 20.61 4.99
N ARG A 371 -1.89 19.51 5.58
CA ARG A 371 -0.92 18.62 4.94
C ARG A 371 -1.50 18.03 3.66
N LEU A 372 -2.75 17.56 3.70
CA LEU A 372 -3.45 17.06 2.53
C LEU A 372 -3.63 18.16 1.46
N LYS A 373 -3.91 19.40 1.85
CA LYS A 373 -3.96 20.55 0.93
C LYS A 373 -2.61 20.80 0.26
N ALA A 374 -1.52 20.72 1.01
CA ALA A 374 -0.17 20.84 0.48
C ALA A 374 0.16 19.69 -0.50
N PHE A 375 -0.26 18.46 -0.19
CA PHE A 375 -0.16 17.32 -1.10
C PHE A 375 -0.89 17.60 -2.42
N PHE A 376 -2.13 18.03 -2.41
CA PHE A 376 -2.86 18.37 -3.64
C PHE A 376 -2.19 19.50 -4.42
N ALA A 377 -1.64 20.50 -3.75
CA ALA A 377 -0.91 21.58 -4.40
C ALA A 377 0.39 21.07 -5.09
N ARG A 378 1.05 20.05 -4.55
CA ARG A 378 2.18 19.38 -5.21
C ARG A 378 1.73 18.57 -6.42
N GLN A 379 0.67 17.75 -6.26
CA GLN A 379 0.12 16.96 -7.37
C GLN A 379 -0.34 17.84 -8.54
N TRP A 380 -0.94 18.99 -8.26
CA TRP A 380 -1.30 19.97 -9.29
C TRP A 380 -0.12 20.42 -10.14
N ARG A 381 1.07 20.55 -9.53
CA ARG A 381 2.29 20.97 -10.26
C ARG A 381 2.94 19.83 -11.04
N GLN A 382 2.66 18.58 -10.67
CA GLN A 382 3.31 17.39 -11.22
C GLN A 382 2.53 16.71 -12.33
N MET A 383 1.24 16.98 -12.46
CA MET A 383 0.38 16.32 -13.45
C MET A 383 -0.40 17.32 -14.33
N PRO A 384 -0.87 16.89 -15.52
CA PRO A 384 -1.71 17.73 -16.38
C PRO A 384 -3.00 18.15 -15.67
N ALA A 385 -3.40 19.42 -15.82
CA ALA A 385 -4.57 19.99 -15.14
C ALA A 385 -5.86 19.17 -15.35
N ALA A 386 -6.10 18.68 -16.57
CA ALA A 386 -7.28 17.84 -16.86
C ALA A 386 -7.26 16.52 -16.05
N HIS A 387 -6.09 15.91 -15.90
CA HIS A 387 -5.92 14.69 -15.11
C HIS A 387 -6.12 14.99 -13.64
N PHE A 388 -5.48 16.04 -13.10
CA PHE A 388 -5.67 16.45 -11.72
C PHE A 388 -7.15 16.70 -11.38
N MET A 389 -7.86 17.44 -12.23
CA MET A 389 -9.30 17.73 -12.00
C MET A 389 -10.17 16.48 -12.03
N ALA A 390 -9.82 15.50 -12.88
CA ALA A 390 -10.53 14.22 -12.92
C ALA A 390 -10.32 13.38 -11.66
N VAL A 391 -9.09 13.38 -11.10
CA VAL A 391 -8.70 12.54 -9.96
C VAL A 391 -8.98 13.24 -8.64
N PHE A 392 -8.45 14.45 -8.45
CA PHE A 392 -8.46 15.15 -7.16
C PHE A 392 -9.46 16.30 -7.06
N GLY A 393 -10.02 16.76 -8.20
CA GLY A 393 -10.93 17.93 -8.22
C GLY A 393 -12.05 17.87 -7.17
N PRO A 394 -12.83 16.78 -7.05
CA PRO A 394 -13.89 16.66 -6.06
C PRO A 394 -13.39 16.75 -4.61
N TYR A 395 -12.22 16.19 -4.33
CA TYR A 395 -11.61 16.17 -3.00
C TYR A 395 -11.09 17.56 -2.61
N VAL A 396 -10.44 18.26 -3.56
CA VAL A 396 -9.96 19.64 -3.33
C VAL A 396 -11.13 20.56 -2.99
N ALA A 397 -12.20 20.50 -3.77
CA ALA A 397 -13.40 21.31 -3.52
C ALA A 397 -14.01 21.01 -2.15
N ARG A 398 -14.04 19.73 -1.77
CA ARG A 398 -14.57 19.31 -0.45
C ARG A 398 -13.66 19.75 0.69
N LEU A 399 -12.35 19.61 0.52
CA LEU A 399 -11.37 20.08 1.51
C LEU A 399 -11.51 21.56 1.79
N ASP A 400 -11.66 22.38 0.76
CA ASP A 400 -11.87 23.82 0.93
C ASP A 400 -13.20 24.11 1.66
N GLN A 401 -14.28 23.37 1.36
CA GLN A 401 -15.55 23.48 2.10
C GLN A 401 -15.40 23.17 3.59
N ILE A 402 -14.62 22.14 3.94
CA ILE A 402 -14.38 21.76 5.33
C ILE A 402 -13.55 22.83 6.03
N LEU A 403 -12.43 23.26 5.45
CA LEU A 403 -11.54 24.25 6.03
C LEU A 403 -12.23 25.60 6.23
N HIS A 404 -13.17 26.00 5.36
CA HIS A 404 -13.95 27.23 5.53
C HIS A 404 -14.90 27.22 6.73
N ARG A 405 -15.16 26.05 7.32
CA ARG A 405 -16.01 25.93 8.52
C ARG A 405 -15.23 26.03 9.83
N PHE A 406 -13.91 25.92 9.79
CA PHE A 406 -13.07 26.08 10.98
C PHE A 406 -12.78 27.55 11.27
N ASP A 407 -12.61 27.85 12.55
CA ASP A 407 -12.21 29.20 12.96
C ASP A 407 -10.87 29.60 12.37
N PRO A 408 -10.68 30.82 11.87
CA PRO A 408 -9.41 31.32 11.35
C PRO A 408 -8.24 31.21 12.34
N ALA A 409 -8.50 31.37 13.65
CA ALA A 409 -7.44 31.22 14.67
C ALA A 409 -7.01 29.75 14.82
N GLU A 410 -7.95 28.80 14.73
CA GLU A 410 -7.66 27.36 14.73
C GLU A 410 -6.82 26.96 13.51
N LEU A 411 -7.18 27.47 12.33
CA LEU A 411 -6.42 27.23 11.10
C LEU A 411 -5.01 27.84 11.17
N ALA A 412 -4.86 29.01 11.76
CA ALA A 412 -3.55 29.62 11.96
C ALA A 412 -2.68 28.81 12.93
N ALA A 413 -3.25 28.33 14.03
CA ALA A 413 -2.58 27.46 14.97
C ALA A 413 -2.19 26.11 14.34
N ALA A 414 -3.08 25.51 13.56
CA ALA A 414 -2.80 24.27 12.83
C ALA A 414 -1.71 24.47 11.77
N SER A 415 -1.73 25.61 11.05
CA SER A 415 -0.70 25.94 10.06
C SER A 415 0.70 26.06 10.67
N ALA A 416 0.79 26.56 11.91
CA ALA A 416 2.06 26.64 12.63
C ALA A 416 2.63 25.26 13.02
N GLN A 417 1.80 24.23 13.06
CA GLN A 417 2.21 22.84 13.35
C GLN A 417 2.68 22.08 12.10
N VAL A 418 2.33 22.57 10.90
CA VAL A 418 2.71 21.94 9.64
C VAL A 418 4.08 22.47 9.22
N THR A 419 5.08 21.61 9.22
CA THR A 419 6.44 21.95 8.77
C THR A 419 6.65 21.55 7.31
N ASP A 420 7.61 22.20 6.64
CA ASP A 420 7.97 21.90 5.24
C ASP A 420 8.47 20.45 5.03
N THR A 421 8.78 19.74 6.12
CA THR A 421 9.23 18.35 6.10
C THR A 421 8.10 17.32 6.23
N ASP A 422 6.87 17.76 6.49
CA ASP A 422 5.69 16.88 6.64
C ASP A 422 5.09 16.49 5.27
N ASP A 423 5.94 15.95 4.39
CA ASP A 423 5.58 15.70 3.00
C ASP A 423 4.91 14.33 2.76
N GLU A 424 5.00 13.41 3.69
CA GLU A 424 4.46 12.06 3.54
C GLU A 424 3.04 11.95 4.09
N LEU A 425 2.10 11.58 3.22
CA LEU A 425 0.77 11.15 3.65
C LEU A 425 0.78 9.64 3.91
N PRO A 426 0.03 9.17 4.91
CA PRO A 426 -0.14 7.73 5.12
C PRO A 426 -0.91 7.11 3.94
N LEU A 427 -0.63 5.83 3.68
CA LEU A 427 -1.31 5.10 2.61
C LEU A 427 -2.75 4.73 2.97
N ARG A 428 -3.06 4.65 4.27
CA ARG A 428 -4.39 4.35 4.80
C ARG A 428 -4.80 5.36 5.86
N PRO A 429 -6.12 5.60 6.04
CA PRO A 429 -6.61 6.59 6.99
C PRO A 429 -6.19 6.35 8.44
N GLU A 430 -6.05 5.08 8.85
CA GLU A 430 -5.66 4.67 10.20
C GLU A 430 -4.15 4.77 10.47
N GLU A 431 -3.33 4.97 9.45
CA GLU A 431 -1.89 5.14 9.60
C GLU A 431 -1.59 6.59 9.97
N LEU A 432 -0.99 6.81 11.13
CA LEU A 432 -0.48 8.13 11.51
C LEU A 432 0.92 8.30 10.91
N THR A 433 1.15 9.43 10.27
CA THR A 433 2.51 9.86 9.94
C THR A 433 3.25 10.16 11.23
N ALA A 434 4.34 9.42 11.47
CA ALA A 434 5.18 9.55 12.67
C ALA A 434 5.94 10.89 12.69
#